data_6a32401dc4c3ab63527a44b2fee95525
#
_entry.id   6a32401dc4c3ab63527a44b2fee95525
#
_cell.length_a   1.000
_cell.length_b   1.000
_cell.length_c   1.000
_cell.angle_alpha   90.00
_cell.angle_beta   90.00
_cell.angle_gamma   90.00
#
_symmetry.space_group_name_H-M   'P 1'
#
loop_
_entity.id
_entity.type
_entity.pdbx_description
1 polymer ?
#
loop_
_entity_poly.entity_id
_entity_poly.type
_entity_poly.pdbx_seq_one_letter_code
_entity_poly.pdbx_strand_id
1 'polypeptide(L)'
;MFWDNVVFLLQNYGNLFLVGTGYTLLISAITVFFGTIFGALLAIMRRSNLHIGPVYPLRILVTIYVEVIRGTPMLLQLYFFYFLLPSLVTVLEMDAFTSVTVACIVNSTAYVAEIIRAGIDAVDKGQTEAARSLGLSGHQTMLRVVLPQAVKNILP
;
A
#
# COMPACT_ATOMS: atom_id res chain seq x y z
N MET A 1 -5.58 34.99 -27.20
CA MET A 1 -5.67 33.61 -27.70
C MET A 1 -5.42 32.56 -26.66
N PHE A 2 -4.25 32.48 -25.93
CA PHE A 2 -4.05 31.48 -24.86
C PHE A 2 -4.97 31.71 -23.66
N TRP A 3 -4.94 32.92 -23.09
CA TRP A 3 -5.77 33.27 -21.94
C TRP A 3 -7.27 33.23 -22.21
N ASP A 4 -7.71 33.58 -23.43
CA ASP A 4 -9.12 33.51 -23.82
C ASP A 4 -9.62 32.05 -23.84
N ASN A 5 -8.76 31.12 -24.27
CA ASN A 5 -9.05 29.69 -24.24
C ASN A 5 -9.11 29.17 -22.80
N VAL A 6 -8.22 29.62 -21.91
CA VAL A 6 -8.25 29.25 -20.49
C VAL A 6 -9.53 29.75 -19.81
N VAL A 7 -9.90 31.00 -20.04
CA VAL A 7 -11.15 31.59 -19.51
C VAL A 7 -12.37 30.82 -20.03
N PHE A 8 -12.41 30.52 -21.32
CA PHE A 8 -13.48 29.75 -21.96
C PHE A 8 -13.61 28.34 -21.30
N LEU A 9 -12.50 27.63 -21.09
CA LEU A 9 -12.49 26.32 -20.47
C LEU A 9 -12.99 26.38 -19.01
N LEU A 10 -12.54 27.36 -18.25
CA LEU A 10 -12.97 27.52 -16.85
C LEU A 10 -14.45 27.89 -16.75
N GLN A 11 -14.95 28.75 -17.62
CA GLN A 11 -16.36 29.14 -17.62
C GLN A 11 -17.30 28.00 -18.04
N ASN A 12 -16.90 27.20 -19.05
CA ASN A 12 -17.78 26.17 -19.60
C ASN A 12 -17.61 24.81 -18.93
N TYR A 13 -16.40 24.50 -18.42
CA TYR A 13 -16.04 23.19 -17.88
C TYR A 13 -15.52 23.25 -16.44
N GLY A 14 -15.52 24.41 -15.79
CA GLY A 14 -15.00 24.60 -14.42
C GLY A 14 -15.61 23.64 -13.40
N ASN A 15 -16.92 23.36 -13.52
CA ASN A 15 -17.59 22.41 -12.66
C ASN A 15 -17.08 20.97 -12.83
N LEU A 16 -16.74 20.56 -14.06
CA LEU A 16 -16.16 19.24 -14.32
C LEU A 16 -14.78 19.10 -13.69
N PHE A 17 -13.96 20.16 -13.73
CA PHE A 17 -12.66 20.16 -13.04
C PHE A 17 -12.81 20.05 -11.53
N LEU A 18 -13.76 20.75 -10.93
CA LEU A 18 -14.01 20.68 -9.49
C LEU A 18 -14.50 19.29 -9.09
N VAL A 19 -15.45 18.73 -9.81
CA VAL A 19 -15.95 17.37 -9.57
C VAL A 19 -14.85 16.32 -9.74
N GLY A 20 -14.07 16.40 -10.83
CA GLY A 20 -12.94 15.50 -11.06
C GLY A 20 -11.87 15.59 -9.99
N THR A 21 -11.55 16.81 -9.53
CA THR A 21 -10.64 17.04 -8.39
C THR A 21 -11.19 16.41 -7.12
N GLY A 22 -12.49 16.57 -6.85
CA GLY A 22 -13.17 15.98 -5.71
C GLY A 22 -13.05 14.44 -5.71
N TYR A 23 -13.33 13.79 -6.84
CA TYR A 23 -13.13 12.34 -6.97
C TYR A 23 -11.68 11.91 -6.77
N THR A 24 -10.73 12.65 -7.32
CA THR A 24 -9.29 12.35 -7.14
C THR A 24 -8.88 12.42 -5.68
N LEU A 25 -9.28 13.47 -4.98
CA LEU A 25 -8.99 13.63 -3.54
C LEU A 25 -9.66 12.52 -2.71
N LEU A 26 -10.90 12.17 -3.02
CA LEU A 26 -11.63 11.12 -2.31
C LEU A 26 -10.96 9.75 -2.51
N ILE A 27 -10.66 9.37 -3.76
CA ILE A 27 -9.95 8.11 -4.05
C ILE A 27 -8.59 8.09 -3.36
N SER A 28 -7.85 9.19 -3.40
CA SER A 28 -6.54 9.30 -2.74
C SER A 28 -6.65 9.11 -1.23
N ALA A 29 -7.62 9.77 -0.58
CA ALA A 29 -7.83 9.65 0.85
C ALA A 29 -8.19 8.21 1.27
N ILE A 30 -9.11 7.57 0.54
CA ILE A 30 -9.51 6.18 0.77
C ILE A 30 -8.29 5.25 0.56
N THR A 31 -7.55 5.45 -0.53
CA THR A 31 -6.38 4.64 -0.86
C THR A 31 -5.29 4.74 0.20
N VAL A 32 -4.96 5.94 0.64
CA VAL A 32 -3.94 6.16 1.70
C VAL A 32 -4.38 5.52 3.00
N PHE A 33 -5.63 5.71 3.39
CA PHE A 33 -6.16 5.15 4.64
C PHE A 33 -6.13 3.62 4.64
N PHE A 34 -6.79 2.99 3.69
CA PHE A 34 -6.85 1.51 3.64
C PHE A 34 -5.53 0.88 3.21
N GLY A 35 -4.81 1.47 2.27
CA GLY A 35 -3.50 1.01 1.84
C GLY A 35 -2.48 0.99 2.97
N THR A 36 -2.51 2.00 3.85
CA THR A 36 -1.62 2.05 5.03
C THR A 36 -1.99 0.97 6.04
N ILE A 37 -3.28 0.81 6.36
CA ILE A 37 -3.73 -0.21 7.31
C ILE A 37 -3.38 -1.62 6.80
N PHE A 38 -3.78 -1.94 5.58
CA PHE A 38 -3.53 -3.27 5.02
C PHE A 38 -2.05 -3.51 4.76
N GLY A 39 -1.30 -2.50 4.32
CA GLY A 39 0.14 -2.59 4.15
C GLY A 39 0.88 -2.88 5.46
N ALA A 40 0.49 -2.20 6.55
CA ALA A 40 1.03 -2.49 7.87
C ALA A 40 0.69 -3.91 8.35
N LEU A 41 -0.54 -4.37 8.13
CA LEU A 41 -0.95 -5.75 8.44
C LEU A 41 -0.11 -6.77 7.66
N LEU A 42 0.08 -6.57 6.36
CA LEU A 42 0.93 -7.45 5.54
C LEU A 42 2.39 -7.44 6.00
N ALA A 43 2.93 -6.29 6.37
CA ALA A 43 4.29 -6.21 6.91
C ALA A 43 4.45 -7.02 8.21
N ILE A 44 3.45 -7.00 9.09
CA ILE A 44 3.42 -7.82 10.31
C ILE A 44 3.29 -9.31 9.95
N MET A 45 2.38 -9.68 9.04
CA MET A 45 2.20 -11.07 8.59
C MET A 45 3.47 -11.64 7.97
N ARG A 46 4.21 -10.85 7.19
CA ARG A 46 5.49 -11.26 6.58
C ARG A 46 6.57 -11.57 7.61
N ARG A 47 6.49 -11.01 8.82
CA ARG A 47 7.42 -11.27 9.95
C ARG A 47 6.90 -12.34 10.92
N SER A 48 5.74 -12.91 10.65
CA SER A 48 5.16 -13.96 11.49
C SER A 48 6.05 -15.20 11.51
N ASN A 49 6.19 -15.77 12.70
CA ASN A 49 6.91 -17.02 12.95
C ASN A 49 6.00 -18.26 12.85
N LEU A 50 4.77 -18.09 12.35
CA LEU A 50 3.87 -19.22 12.11
C LEU A 50 4.46 -20.10 11.01
N HIS A 51 4.78 -21.34 11.36
CA HIS A 51 5.36 -22.29 10.43
C HIS A 51 4.63 -23.64 10.48
N ILE A 52 4.62 -24.31 9.34
CA ILE A 52 4.12 -25.69 9.19
C ILE A 52 5.31 -26.51 8.66
N GLY A 53 5.96 -27.27 9.54
CA GLY A 53 7.25 -27.89 9.24
C GLY A 53 8.31 -26.81 8.94
N PRO A 54 9.09 -26.92 7.85
CA PRO A 54 10.12 -25.93 7.49
C PRO A 54 9.56 -24.70 6.75
N VAL A 55 8.24 -24.64 6.49
CA VAL A 55 7.60 -23.63 5.63
C VAL A 55 6.89 -22.55 6.45
N TYR A 56 7.04 -21.30 6.04
CA TYR A 56 6.34 -20.12 6.59
C TYR A 56 5.26 -19.64 5.61
N PRO A 57 4.05 -20.23 5.62
CA PRO A 57 3.05 -20.01 4.56
C PRO A 57 2.61 -18.54 4.46
N LEU A 58 2.39 -17.85 5.58
CA LEU A 58 2.01 -16.43 5.58
C LEU A 58 3.09 -15.55 4.94
N ARG A 59 4.36 -15.82 5.25
CA ARG A 59 5.48 -15.08 4.67
C ARG A 59 5.57 -15.26 3.17
N ILE A 60 5.40 -16.49 2.69
CA ILE A 60 5.44 -16.80 1.26
C ILE A 60 4.29 -16.11 0.53
N LEU A 61 3.07 -16.22 1.05
CA LEU A 61 1.89 -15.63 0.45
C LEU A 61 2.01 -14.11 0.33
N VAL A 62 2.40 -13.44 1.40
CA VAL A 62 2.63 -11.98 1.38
C VAL A 62 3.75 -11.60 0.42
N THR A 63 4.83 -12.38 0.36
CA THR A 63 5.95 -12.12 -0.55
C THR A 63 5.48 -12.20 -2.01
N ILE A 64 4.77 -13.27 -2.39
CA ILE A 64 4.22 -13.44 -3.74
C ILE A 64 3.29 -12.28 -4.08
N TYR A 65 2.37 -11.92 -3.19
CA TYR A 65 1.47 -10.79 -3.40
C TYR A 65 2.24 -9.48 -3.68
N VAL A 66 3.19 -9.14 -2.81
CA VAL A 66 3.97 -7.90 -2.95
C VAL A 66 4.78 -7.89 -4.24
N GLU A 67 5.44 -9.00 -4.58
CA GLU A 67 6.25 -9.10 -5.80
C GLU A 67 5.40 -9.02 -7.06
N VAL A 68 4.26 -9.70 -7.12
CA VAL A 68 3.35 -9.66 -8.27
C VAL A 68 2.78 -8.25 -8.47
N ILE A 69 2.28 -7.63 -7.41
CA ILE A 69 1.67 -6.29 -7.53
C ILE A 69 2.72 -5.24 -7.90
N ARG A 70 3.91 -5.27 -7.31
CA ARG A 70 4.98 -4.31 -7.63
C ARG A 70 5.69 -4.60 -8.95
N GLY A 71 5.63 -5.85 -9.41
CA GLY A 71 6.19 -6.28 -10.70
C GLY A 71 5.27 -6.05 -11.90
N THR A 72 4.01 -5.62 -11.67
CA THR A 72 3.04 -5.37 -12.74
C THR A 72 2.71 -3.89 -12.88
N PRO A 73 2.54 -3.37 -14.12
CA PRO A 73 2.14 -1.98 -14.34
C PRO A 73 0.78 -1.66 -13.71
N MET A 74 0.65 -0.50 -13.07
CA MET A 74 -0.60 -0.04 -12.46
C MET A 74 -1.77 -0.02 -13.46
N LEU A 75 -1.52 0.35 -14.71
CA LEU A 75 -2.54 0.35 -15.76
C LEU A 75 -3.12 -1.05 -15.99
N LEU A 76 -2.27 -2.09 -15.98
CA LEU A 76 -2.71 -3.48 -16.12
C LEU A 76 -3.61 -3.90 -14.95
N GLN A 77 -3.28 -3.46 -13.73
CA GLN A 77 -4.09 -3.71 -12.53
C GLN A 77 -5.46 -3.02 -12.64
N LEU A 78 -5.51 -1.78 -13.14
CA LEU A 78 -6.77 -1.07 -13.40
C LEU A 78 -7.64 -1.81 -14.40
N TYR A 79 -7.08 -2.30 -15.51
CA TYR A 79 -7.81 -3.11 -16.51
C TYR A 79 -8.30 -4.42 -15.90
N PHE A 80 -7.51 -5.06 -15.05
CA PHE A 80 -7.91 -6.28 -14.36
C PHE A 80 -9.15 -6.04 -13.48
N PHE A 81 -9.13 -5.02 -12.62
CA PHE A 81 -10.24 -4.75 -11.70
C PHE A 81 -11.47 -4.20 -12.41
N TYR A 82 -11.32 -3.47 -13.49
CA TYR A 82 -12.45 -2.86 -14.20
C TYR A 82 -13.10 -3.79 -15.23
N PHE A 83 -12.33 -4.57 -15.96
CA PHE A 83 -12.86 -5.40 -17.06
C PHE A 83 -12.83 -6.89 -16.74
N LEU A 84 -11.69 -7.41 -16.27
CA LEU A 84 -11.50 -8.84 -16.16
C LEU A 84 -12.20 -9.43 -14.93
N LEU A 85 -12.02 -8.83 -13.77
CA LEU A 85 -12.58 -9.34 -12.52
C LEU A 85 -14.11 -9.40 -12.54
N PRO A 86 -14.87 -8.37 -12.97
CA PRO A 86 -16.32 -8.46 -13.09
C PRO A 86 -16.78 -9.48 -14.14
N SER A 87 -16.00 -9.71 -15.20
CA SER A 87 -16.34 -10.73 -16.22
C SER A 87 -16.16 -12.16 -15.74
N LEU A 88 -15.21 -12.38 -14.81
CA LEU A 88 -14.95 -13.69 -14.20
C LEU A 88 -15.90 -13.99 -13.04
N VAL A 89 -16.30 -12.96 -12.30
CA VAL A 89 -17.16 -13.08 -11.12
C VAL A 89 -18.41 -12.22 -11.34
N THR A 90 -19.40 -12.82 -11.99
CA THR A 90 -20.64 -12.13 -12.44
C THR A 90 -21.47 -11.53 -11.31
N VAL A 91 -21.21 -11.91 -10.06
CA VAL A 91 -21.87 -11.34 -8.85
C VAL A 91 -21.22 -10.01 -8.43
N LEU A 92 -20.00 -9.71 -8.90
CA LEU A 92 -19.27 -8.50 -8.61
C LEU A 92 -19.57 -7.41 -9.66
N GLU A 93 -20.71 -6.75 -9.52
CA GLU A 93 -20.99 -5.53 -10.28
C GLU A 93 -20.16 -4.39 -9.68
N MET A 94 -19.05 -4.04 -10.34
CA MET A 94 -18.17 -2.94 -9.92
C MET A 94 -18.28 -1.80 -10.91
N ASP A 95 -18.68 -0.62 -10.41
CA ASP A 95 -18.60 0.61 -11.20
C ASP A 95 -17.15 1.11 -11.33
N ALA A 96 -16.93 2.09 -12.19
CA ALA A 96 -15.61 2.64 -12.46
C ALA A 96 -14.92 3.19 -11.18
N PHE A 97 -15.69 3.87 -10.33
CA PHE A 97 -15.16 4.43 -9.08
C PHE A 97 -14.67 3.34 -8.12
N THR A 98 -15.47 2.30 -7.92
CA THR A 98 -15.12 1.16 -7.05
C THR A 98 -13.93 0.40 -7.60
N SER A 99 -13.91 0.11 -8.91
CA SER A 99 -12.83 -0.62 -9.56
C SER A 99 -11.48 0.10 -9.43
N VAL A 100 -11.46 1.41 -9.72
CA VAL A 100 -10.26 2.24 -9.57
C VAL A 100 -9.82 2.32 -8.12
N THR A 101 -10.75 2.53 -7.19
CA THR A 101 -10.45 2.64 -5.76
C THR A 101 -9.85 1.34 -5.23
N VAL A 102 -10.42 0.19 -5.55
CA VAL A 102 -9.91 -1.13 -5.14
C VAL A 102 -8.52 -1.38 -5.75
N ALA A 103 -8.33 -1.12 -7.04
CA ALA A 103 -7.02 -1.26 -7.69
C ALA A 103 -5.94 -0.41 -7.00
N CYS A 104 -6.27 0.86 -6.68
CA CYS A 104 -5.37 1.77 -5.98
C CYS A 104 -5.04 1.27 -4.55
N ILE A 105 -6.03 0.76 -3.81
CA ILE A 105 -5.81 0.19 -2.47
C ILE A 105 -4.90 -1.03 -2.54
N VAL A 106 -5.17 -1.96 -3.45
CA VAL A 106 -4.35 -3.17 -3.65
C VAL A 106 -2.91 -2.79 -3.99
N ASN A 107 -2.72 -1.87 -4.93
CA ASN A 107 -1.40 -1.39 -5.29
C ASN A 107 -0.68 -0.72 -4.09
N SER A 108 -1.32 0.26 -3.44
CA SER A 108 -0.79 0.98 -2.29
C SER A 108 -0.41 0.05 -1.13
N THR A 109 -1.24 -0.95 -0.84
CA THR A 109 -0.99 -1.97 0.18
C THR A 109 0.34 -2.69 -0.02
N ALA A 110 0.65 -3.09 -1.26
CA ALA A 110 1.91 -3.77 -1.58
C ALA A 110 3.13 -2.84 -1.40
N TYR A 111 3.02 -1.59 -1.84
CA TYR A 111 4.10 -0.62 -1.67
C TYR A 111 4.33 -0.26 -0.21
N VAL A 112 3.28 0.00 0.57
CA VAL A 112 3.39 0.30 2.00
C VAL A 112 4.00 -0.88 2.77
N ALA A 113 3.57 -2.11 2.49
CA ALA A 113 4.13 -3.30 3.12
C ALA A 113 5.65 -3.41 2.87
N GLU A 114 6.10 -3.11 1.66
CA GLU A 114 7.51 -3.15 1.30
C GLU A 114 8.31 -1.99 1.90
N ILE A 115 7.74 -0.79 1.95
CA ILE A 115 8.36 0.39 2.60
C ILE A 115 8.58 0.11 4.09
N ILE A 116 7.58 -0.44 4.78
CA ILE A 116 7.70 -0.82 6.19
C ILE A 116 8.78 -1.89 6.38
N ARG A 117 8.79 -2.92 5.52
CA ARG A 117 9.82 -3.96 5.54
C ARG A 117 11.22 -3.35 5.39
N ALA A 118 11.41 -2.53 4.36
CA ALA A 118 12.70 -1.89 4.08
C ALA A 118 13.16 -0.98 5.22
N GLY A 119 12.25 -0.20 5.81
CA GLY A 119 12.55 0.66 6.94
C GLY A 119 13.00 -0.10 8.19
N ILE A 120 12.38 -1.27 8.45
CA ILE A 120 12.79 -2.13 9.57
C ILE A 120 14.14 -2.79 9.28
N ASP A 121 14.35 -3.27 8.06
CA ASP A 121 15.59 -3.95 7.68
C ASP A 121 16.79 -2.99 7.58
N ALA A 122 16.53 -1.68 7.43
CA ALA A 122 17.56 -0.63 7.44
C ALA A 122 18.06 -0.27 8.86
N VAL A 123 17.41 -0.75 9.91
CA VAL A 123 17.91 -0.56 11.29
C VAL A 123 19.10 -1.48 11.52
N ASP A 124 20.19 -0.89 12.04
CA ASP A 124 21.42 -1.64 12.33
C ASP A 124 21.15 -2.82 13.28
N LYS A 125 21.68 -4.00 12.92
CA LYS A 125 21.50 -5.24 13.68
C LYS A 125 22.07 -5.14 15.09
N GLY A 126 23.14 -4.36 15.28
CA GLY A 126 23.75 -4.09 16.58
C GLY A 126 22.76 -3.45 17.57
N GLN A 127 21.79 -2.66 17.08
CA GLN A 127 20.72 -2.12 17.94
C GLN A 127 19.85 -3.24 18.53
N THR A 128 19.54 -4.22 17.71
CA THR A 128 18.77 -5.39 18.16
C THR A 128 19.58 -6.25 19.13
N GLU A 129 20.85 -6.48 18.83
CA GLU A 129 21.76 -7.27 19.67
C GLU A 129 22.00 -6.59 21.03
N ALA A 130 22.27 -5.29 21.04
CA ALA A 130 22.44 -4.52 22.27
C ALA A 130 21.19 -4.54 23.16
N ALA A 131 20.01 -4.33 22.54
CA ALA A 131 18.74 -4.38 23.26
C ALA A 131 18.48 -5.78 23.88
N ARG A 132 18.81 -6.85 23.15
CA ARG A 132 18.68 -8.23 23.62
C ARG A 132 19.67 -8.53 24.75
N SER A 133 20.89 -8.01 24.68
CA SER A 133 21.92 -8.16 25.74
C SER A 133 21.52 -7.45 27.03
N LEU A 134 20.74 -6.38 26.96
CA LEU A 134 20.13 -5.69 28.10
C LEU A 134 18.89 -6.40 28.66
N GLY A 135 18.54 -7.60 28.14
CA GLY A 135 17.45 -8.42 28.66
C GLY A 135 16.06 -8.09 28.05
N LEU A 136 15.96 -7.21 27.05
CA LEU A 136 14.68 -6.96 26.39
C LEU A 136 14.21 -8.21 25.65
N SER A 137 12.92 -8.53 25.73
CA SER A 137 12.32 -9.57 24.88
C SER A 137 12.33 -9.14 23.41
N GLY A 138 12.19 -10.09 22.48
CA GLY A 138 12.13 -9.77 21.04
C GLY A 138 11.03 -8.77 20.70
N HIS A 139 9.86 -8.90 21.32
CA HIS A 139 8.74 -7.96 21.16
C HIS A 139 9.06 -6.58 21.72
N GLN A 140 9.67 -6.50 22.90
CA GLN A 140 10.09 -5.22 23.50
C GLN A 140 11.18 -4.55 22.65
N THR A 141 12.16 -5.31 22.16
CA THR A 141 13.19 -4.82 21.24
C THR A 141 12.55 -4.23 19.97
N MET A 142 11.60 -4.95 19.36
CA MET A 142 10.89 -4.47 18.16
C MET A 142 10.16 -3.15 18.43
N LEU A 143 9.35 -3.08 19.49
CA LEU A 143 8.51 -1.91 19.75
C LEU A 143 9.29 -0.70 20.26
N ARG A 144 10.30 -0.92 21.11
CA ARG A 144 10.99 0.19 21.81
C ARG A 144 12.27 0.65 21.14
N VAL A 145 12.90 -0.21 20.32
CA VAL A 145 14.19 0.10 19.69
C VAL A 145 14.10 0.13 18.17
N VAL A 146 13.60 -0.94 17.55
CA VAL A 146 13.62 -1.08 16.10
C VAL A 146 12.54 -0.21 15.42
N LEU A 147 11.29 -0.29 15.88
CA LEU A 147 10.17 0.41 15.24
C LEU A 147 10.33 1.96 15.23
N PRO A 148 10.74 2.62 16.34
CA PRO A 148 10.97 4.06 16.32
C PRO A 148 12.07 4.50 15.35
N GLN A 149 13.11 3.67 15.18
CA GLN A 149 14.18 3.93 14.22
C GLN A 149 13.71 3.66 12.79
N ALA A 150 12.96 2.56 12.57
CA ALA A 150 12.39 2.24 11.27
C ALA A 150 11.47 3.35 10.76
N VAL A 151 10.64 3.94 11.61
CA VAL A 151 9.78 5.08 11.23
C VAL A 151 10.62 6.27 10.75
N LYS A 152 11.74 6.56 11.42
CA LYS A 152 12.67 7.62 10.97
C LYS A 152 13.32 7.30 9.62
N ASN A 153 13.56 6.02 9.33
CA ASN A 153 14.13 5.59 8.05
C ASN A 153 13.10 5.62 6.91
N ILE A 154 11.80 5.56 7.23
CA ILE A 154 10.69 5.58 6.27
C ILE A 154 10.30 7.03 5.93
N LEU A 155 10.32 7.91 6.92
CA LEU A 155 10.01 9.33 6.74
C LEU A 155 11.27 10.06 6.25
N PRO A 156 11.18 10.84 5.16
CA PRO A 156 12.30 11.63 4.65
C PRO A 156 12.70 12.76 5.61
#